data_322e1843d262c5df16c5ea6df2b84eb8
#
_entry.id   322e1843d262c5df16c5ea6df2b84eb8
#
_cell.length_a   1.000
_cell.length_b   1.000
_cell.length_c   1.000
_cell.angle_alpha   90.00
_cell.angle_beta   90.00
_cell.angle_gamma   90.00
#
_symmetry.space_group_name_H-M   'P 1'
#
loop_
_entity.id
_entity.type
_entity.pdbx_description
1 polymer ?
#
loop_
_entity_poly.entity_id
_entity_poly.type
_entity_poly.pdbx_seq_one_letter_code
_entity_poly.pdbx_strand_id
1 'polypeptide(L)'
;GTLIKIYPIVGLAFFFFSKHKLRLVFSCVFWGCLFLVLPIFFSPGTDYISSQYIAWLERLEIKNGLNMFAISQNISLLGIVRKLTGCSFYSDLWLIIPGLILFFIPYFRIQQYKYLRFRLMLLANVLLYVVLFSTGSEASGYITLMIGVAIWYICSPSVHKRYNRYLFFTTLIFVALCSTEL
;
A
#
# COMPACT_ATOMS: atom_id res chain seq x y z
N GLY A 1 1.75 -1.46 -13.55
CA GLY A 1 1.78 -1.72 -12.12
C GLY A 1 0.38 -1.67 -11.48
N THR A 2 -0.29 -0.50 -11.51
CA THR A 2 -1.59 -0.28 -10.80
C THR A 2 -2.72 -1.18 -11.30
N LEU A 3 -2.75 -1.54 -12.59
CA LEU A 3 -3.75 -2.44 -13.17
C LEU A 3 -3.54 -3.92 -12.75
N ILE A 4 -2.36 -4.28 -12.31
CA ILE A 4 -2.05 -5.63 -11.83
C ILE A 4 -2.21 -5.71 -10.30
N LYS A 5 -1.71 -4.69 -9.61
CA LYS A 5 -1.84 -4.51 -8.15
C LYS A 5 -2.13 -3.04 -7.87
N ILE A 6 -3.14 -2.75 -7.05
CA ILE A 6 -3.61 -1.38 -6.75
C ILE A 6 -2.54 -0.55 -6.01
N TYR A 7 -1.56 -1.20 -5.36
CA TYR A 7 -0.54 -0.54 -4.53
C TYR A 7 0.20 0.64 -5.20
N PRO A 8 0.60 0.60 -6.48
CA PRO A 8 1.32 1.71 -7.10
C PRO A 8 0.54 3.02 -7.16
N ILE A 9 -0.81 3.01 -7.01
CA ILE A 9 -1.61 4.23 -6.95
C ILE A 9 -1.20 5.12 -5.78
N VAL A 10 -0.63 4.54 -4.73
CA VAL A 10 -0.14 5.28 -3.55
C VAL A 10 1.04 6.19 -3.91
N GLY A 11 1.69 5.99 -5.07
CA GLY A 11 2.63 6.96 -5.65
C GLY A 11 2.03 8.34 -5.86
N LEU A 12 0.70 8.45 -6.01
CA LEU A 12 -0.01 9.73 -6.06
C LEU A 12 0.08 10.52 -4.74
N ALA A 13 0.44 9.87 -3.62
CA ALA A 13 0.74 10.56 -2.36
C ALA A 13 1.87 11.61 -2.50
N PHE A 14 2.73 11.45 -3.52
CA PHE A 14 3.78 12.42 -3.85
C PHE A 14 3.35 13.53 -4.81
N PHE A 15 2.07 13.57 -5.18
CA PHE A 15 1.49 14.61 -6.05
C PHE A 15 1.83 16.03 -5.58
N PHE A 16 1.76 16.28 -4.25
CA PHE A 16 2.02 17.59 -3.66
C PHE A 16 3.44 18.08 -3.89
N PHE A 17 4.42 17.19 -4.10
CA PHE A 17 5.83 17.52 -4.35
C PHE A 17 6.14 17.75 -5.84
N SER A 18 5.20 17.44 -6.73
CA SER A 18 5.40 17.64 -8.16
C SER A 18 5.42 19.12 -8.50
N LYS A 19 6.45 19.56 -9.26
CA LYS A 19 6.53 20.92 -9.79
C LYS A 19 5.43 21.19 -10.84
N HIS A 20 5.05 20.17 -11.60
CA HIS A 20 4.06 20.25 -12.68
C HIS A 20 2.85 19.35 -12.38
N LYS A 21 2.05 19.74 -11.41
CA LYS A 21 0.90 18.95 -10.90
C LYS A 21 -0.08 18.55 -12.00
N LEU A 22 -0.48 19.51 -12.85
CA LEU A 22 -1.42 19.25 -13.95
C LEU A 22 -0.84 18.26 -14.96
N ARG A 23 0.44 18.41 -15.34
CA ARG A 23 1.11 17.49 -16.26
C ARG A 23 1.14 16.08 -15.68
N LEU A 24 1.39 15.94 -14.37
CA LEU A 24 1.38 14.63 -13.70
C LEU A 24 -0.02 13.99 -13.75
N VAL A 25 -1.09 14.76 -13.44
CA VAL A 25 -2.47 14.27 -13.52
C VAL A 25 -2.80 13.84 -14.94
N PHE A 26 -2.56 14.69 -15.94
CA PHE A 26 -2.82 14.36 -17.34
C PHE A 26 -2.04 13.13 -17.79
N SER A 27 -0.77 13.00 -17.40
CA SER A 27 0.03 11.83 -17.71
C SER A 27 -0.54 10.56 -17.07
N CYS A 28 -0.95 10.61 -15.80
CA CYS A 28 -1.56 9.46 -15.12
C CYS A 28 -2.89 9.05 -15.77
N VAL A 29 -3.74 10.01 -16.09
CA VAL A 29 -5.02 9.76 -16.77
C VAL A 29 -4.77 9.20 -18.17
N PHE A 30 -3.89 9.82 -18.95
CA PHE A 30 -3.55 9.38 -20.30
C PHE A 30 -3.05 7.92 -20.31
N TRP A 31 -2.06 7.60 -19.49
CA TRP A 31 -1.52 6.24 -19.41
C TRP A 31 -2.54 5.26 -18.85
N GLY A 32 -3.36 5.67 -17.88
CA GLY A 32 -4.46 4.85 -17.35
C GLY A 32 -5.47 4.48 -18.44
N CYS A 33 -5.96 5.48 -19.16
CA CYS A 33 -6.89 5.27 -20.28
C CYS A 33 -6.25 4.44 -21.40
N LEU A 34 -4.99 4.73 -21.76
CA LEU A 34 -4.28 3.99 -22.80
C LEU A 34 -4.21 2.49 -22.46
N PHE A 35 -3.81 2.14 -21.23
CA PHE A 35 -3.71 0.74 -20.81
C PHE A 35 -5.07 0.04 -20.68
N LEU A 36 -6.15 0.77 -20.41
CA LEU A 36 -7.50 0.22 -20.40
C LEU A 36 -8.03 0.01 -21.80
N VAL A 37 -7.69 0.89 -22.76
CA VAL A 37 -8.17 0.81 -24.15
C VAL A 37 -7.30 -0.11 -25.00
N LEU A 38 -6.01 -0.20 -24.72
CA LEU A 38 -5.05 -0.98 -25.50
C LEU A 38 -5.50 -2.43 -25.81
N PRO A 39 -6.07 -3.20 -24.87
CA PRO A 39 -6.53 -4.55 -25.15
C PRO A 39 -7.63 -4.64 -26.20
N ILE A 40 -8.40 -3.58 -26.44
CA ILE A 40 -9.48 -3.55 -27.45
C ILE A 40 -8.90 -3.79 -28.84
N PHE A 41 -7.70 -3.27 -29.12
CA PHE A 41 -7.05 -3.41 -30.43
C PHE A 41 -6.57 -4.84 -30.73
N PHE A 42 -6.41 -5.66 -29.71
CA PHE A 42 -5.94 -7.04 -29.83
C PHE A 42 -7.03 -8.08 -29.54
N SER A 43 -8.28 -7.63 -29.35
CA SER A 43 -9.40 -8.52 -29.01
C SER A 43 -10.32 -8.73 -30.19
N PRO A 44 -11.11 -9.83 -30.19
CA PRO A 44 -12.11 -10.12 -31.24
C PRO A 44 -13.26 -9.11 -31.28
N GLY A 45 -13.44 -8.29 -30.24
CA GLY A 45 -14.53 -7.30 -30.17
C GLY A 45 -14.65 -6.63 -28.81
N THR A 46 -15.40 -5.53 -28.76
CA THR A 46 -15.63 -4.74 -27.55
C THR A 46 -16.38 -5.51 -26.46
N ASP A 47 -17.34 -6.37 -26.87
CA ASP A 47 -18.15 -7.17 -25.95
C ASP A 47 -17.30 -8.21 -25.23
N TYR A 48 -16.33 -8.78 -25.92
CA TYR A 48 -15.35 -9.69 -25.29
C TYR A 48 -14.53 -8.98 -24.22
N ILE A 49 -14.04 -7.77 -24.49
CA ILE A 49 -13.25 -7.01 -23.50
C ILE A 49 -14.11 -6.59 -22.31
N SER A 50 -15.34 -6.16 -22.53
CA SER A 50 -16.25 -5.79 -21.44
C SER A 50 -16.51 -6.99 -20.51
N SER A 51 -16.75 -8.18 -21.09
CA SER A 51 -16.92 -9.41 -20.30
C SER A 51 -15.67 -9.79 -19.52
N GLN A 52 -14.46 -9.59 -20.10
CA GLN A 52 -13.20 -9.83 -19.40
C GLN A 52 -12.98 -8.87 -18.22
N TYR A 53 -13.35 -7.59 -18.37
CA TYR A 53 -13.26 -6.63 -17.26
C TYR A 53 -14.25 -6.97 -16.14
N ILE A 54 -15.47 -7.38 -16.46
CA ILE A 54 -16.44 -7.83 -15.46
C ILE A 54 -15.91 -9.07 -14.74
N ALA A 55 -15.45 -10.08 -15.47
CA ALA A 55 -14.87 -11.28 -14.90
C ALA A 55 -13.62 -11.00 -14.04
N TRP A 56 -12.83 -9.98 -14.42
CA TRP A 56 -11.69 -9.54 -13.61
C TRP A 56 -12.12 -8.93 -12.26
N LEU A 57 -13.16 -8.09 -12.27
CA LEU A 57 -13.71 -7.51 -11.04
C LEU A 57 -14.29 -8.58 -10.12
N GLU A 58 -15.08 -9.52 -10.67
CA GLU A 58 -15.62 -10.65 -9.92
C GLU A 58 -14.51 -11.51 -9.27
N ARG A 59 -13.44 -11.80 -10.02
CA ARG A 59 -12.29 -12.54 -9.49
C ARG A 59 -11.54 -11.77 -8.39
N LEU A 60 -11.46 -10.45 -8.47
CA LEU A 60 -10.89 -9.64 -7.39
C LEU A 60 -11.73 -9.74 -6.12
N GLU A 61 -13.05 -9.71 -6.24
CA GLU A 61 -13.98 -9.83 -5.12
C GLU A 61 -13.89 -11.22 -4.46
N ILE A 62 -13.93 -12.28 -5.26
CA ILE A 62 -13.76 -13.66 -4.80
C ILE A 62 -12.41 -13.82 -4.09
N LYS A 63 -11.32 -13.35 -4.70
CA LYS A 63 -9.99 -13.43 -4.10
C LYS A 63 -9.91 -12.66 -2.78
N ASN A 64 -10.51 -11.49 -2.70
CA ASN A 64 -10.57 -10.73 -1.46
C ASN A 64 -11.31 -11.49 -0.37
N GLY A 65 -12.42 -12.12 -0.69
CA GLY A 65 -13.17 -12.98 0.24
C GLY A 65 -12.35 -14.17 0.75
N LEU A 66 -11.66 -14.89 -0.15
CA LEU A 66 -10.79 -16.01 0.20
C LEU A 66 -9.61 -15.60 1.09
N ASN A 67 -9.06 -14.40 0.85
CA ASN A 67 -7.92 -13.89 1.62
C ASN A 67 -8.29 -13.47 3.04
N MET A 68 -9.56 -13.24 3.34
CA MET A 68 -10.00 -12.67 4.63
C MET A 68 -9.48 -13.45 5.85
N PHE A 69 -9.54 -14.78 5.80
CA PHE A 69 -9.14 -15.66 6.91
C PHE A 69 -7.94 -16.56 6.57
N ALA A 70 -7.35 -16.42 5.39
CA ALA A 70 -6.20 -17.22 5.00
C ALA A 70 -5.01 -16.97 5.93
N ILE A 71 -4.35 -18.05 6.39
CA ILE A 71 -3.25 -17.98 7.37
C ILE A 71 -2.03 -17.27 6.74
N SER A 72 -1.66 -17.64 5.52
CA SER A 72 -0.49 -17.13 4.80
C SER A 72 -0.76 -15.85 4.02
N GLN A 73 -2.01 -15.50 3.81
CA GLN A 73 -2.44 -14.29 3.11
C GLN A 73 -3.13 -13.35 4.11
N ASN A 74 -3.21 -12.05 3.75
CA ASN A 74 -3.75 -11.02 4.63
C ASN A 74 -3.02 -10.91 5.99
N ILE A 75 -1.70 -10.82 5.93
CA ILE A 75 -0.83 -10.57 7.08
C ILE A 75 -0.72 -9.05 7.32
N SER A 76 -1.81 -8.33 7.13
CA SER A 76 -1.94 -6.89 7.39
C SER A 76 -2.49 -6.64 8.80
N LEU A 77 -2.49 -5.37 9.22
CA LEU A 77 -3.19 -4.98 10.45
C LEU A 77 -4.67 -5.34 10.40
N LEU A 78 -5.31 -5.18 9.24
CA LEU A 78 -6.71 -5.55 9.01
C LEU A 78 -6.93 -7.05 9.21
N GLY A 79 -6.05 -7.87 8.64
CA GLY A 79 -6.11 -9.31 8.77
C GLY A 79 -5.86 -9.80 10.19
N ILE A 80 -4.89 -9.21 10.90
CA ILE A 80 -4.60 -9.55 12.29
C ILE A 80 -5.82 -9.26 13.18
N VAL A 81 -6.41 -8.08 13.09
CA VAL A 81 -7.59 -7.72 13.89
C VAL A 81 -8.76 -8.64 13.58
N ARG A 82 -9.00 -8.96 12.30
CA ARG A 82 -10.06 -9.88 11.90
C ARG A 82 -9.87 -11.30 12.46
N LYS A 83 -8.64 -11.81 12.39
CA LYS A 83 -8.29 -13.13 12.95
C LYS A 83 -8.42 -13.18 14.47
N LEU A 84 -8.03 -12.11 15.17
CA LEU A 84 -8.13 -12.01 16.63
C LEU A 84 -9.58 -11.85 17.09
N THR A 85 -10.42 -11.11 16.37
CA THR A 85 -11.82 -10.89 16.73
C THR A 85 -12.73 -12.02 16.30
N GLY A 86 -12.31 -12.85 15.31
CA GLY A 86 -13.13 -13.91 14.72
C GLY A 86 -14.38 -13.40 13.98
N CYS A 87 -14.49 -12.09 13.76
CA CYS A 87 -15.70 -11.45 13.27
C CYS A 87 -15.66 -11.34 11.74
N SER A 88 -16.48 -12.13 11.05
CA SER A 88 -16.60 -12.09 9.58
C SER A 88 -17.29 -10.82 9.07
N PHE A 89 -18.20 -10.24 9.87
CA PHE A 89 -18.96 -9.03 9.53
C PHE A 89 -18.24 -7.71 9.85
N TYR A 90 -17.01 -7.79 10.34
CA TYR A 90 -16.23 -6.62 10.65
C TYR A 90 -15.86 -5.85 9.36
N SER A 91 -16.26 -4.59 9.30
CA SER A 91 -15.88 -3.71 8.19
C SER A 91 -14.47 -3.17 8.38
N ASP A 92 -13.60 -3.42 7.41
CA ASP A 92 -12.21 -2.90 7.40
C ASP A 92 -12.15 -1.37 7.47
N LEU A 93 -13.25 -0.68 7.12
CA LEU A 93 -13.35 0.79 7.19
C LEU A 93 -13.12 1.33 8.60
N TRP A 94 -13.47 0.59 9.64
CA TRP A 94 -13.21 0.98 11.03
C TRP A 94 -11.74 1.18 11.37
N LEU A 95 -10.84 0.46 10.67
CA LEU A 95 -9.40 0.63 10.82
C LEU A 95 -8.81 1.52 9.73
N ILE A 96 -9.34 1.43 8.51
CA ILE A 96 -8.85 2.21 7.37
C ILE A 96 -9.05 3.71 7.62
N ILE A 97 -10.21 4.15 8.13
CA ILE A 97 -10.49 5.56 8.35
C ILE A 97 -9.51 6.20 9.36
N PRO A 98 -9.35 5.67 10.59
CA PRO A 98 -8.32 6.21 11.50
C PRO A 98 -6.91 6.12 10.92
N GLY A 99 -6.60 5.01 10.21
CA GLY A 99 -5.33 4.85 9.52
C GLY A 99 -5.07 5.93 8.48
N LEU A 100 -6.07 6.28 7.68
CA LEU A 100 -5.99 7.38 6.71
C LEU A 100 -5.79 8.73 7.40
N ILE A 101 -6.49 8.99 8.49
CA ILE A 101 -6.32 10.23 9.27
C ILE A 101 -4.86 10.34 9.72
N LEU A 102 -4.32 9.30 10.35
CA LEU A 102 -2.92 9.28 10.78
C LEU A 102 -1.94 9.42 9.60
N PHE A 103 -2.26 8.80 8.47
CA PHE A 103 -1.47 8.88 7.25
C PHE A 103 -1.39 10.31 6.71
N PHE A 104 -2.50 11.06 6.75
CA PHE A 104 -2.56 12.41 6.20
C PHE A 104 -2.03 13.50 7.15
N ILE A 105 -1.96 13.27 8.46
CA ILE A 105 -1.44 14.27 9.42
C ILE A 105 -0.10 14.90 8.99
N PRO A 106 0.92 14.13 8.54
CA PRO A 106 2.19 14.72 8.13
C PRO A 106 2.07 15.68 6.93
N TYR A 107 1.06 15.49 6.06
CA TYR A 107 0.88 16.33 4.88
C TYR A 107 0.48 17.78 5.20
N PHE A 108 -0.08 18.04 6.37
CA PHE A 108 -0.38 19.41 6.81
C PHE A 108 0.89 20.22 7.14
N ARG A 109 2.04 19.57 7.28
CA ARG A 109 3.33 20.23 7.54
C ARG A 109 3.99 20.77 6.26
N ILE A 110 3.29 21.59 5.49
CA ILE A 110 3.71 22.09 4.18
C ILE A 110 5.08 22.78 4.23
N GLN A 111 5.38 23.49 5.32
CA GLN A 111 6.68 24.18 5.51
C GLN A 111 7.87 23.22 5.50
N GLN A 112 7.66 21.94 5.84
CA GLN A 112 8.71 20.92 5.89
C GLN A 112 8.97 20.25 4.54
N TYR A 113 8.16 20.50 3.53
CA TYR A 113 8.28 19.88 2.20
C TYR A 113 9.60 20.15 1.50
N LYS A 114 10.29 21.25 1.84
CA LYS A 114 11.61 21.60 1.32
C LYS A 114 12.73 20.68 1.82
N TYR A 115 12.55 20.01 2.97
CA TYR A 115 13.58 19.18 3.56
C TYR A 115 13.52 17.75 3.03
N LEU A 116 14.65 17.25 2.52
CA LEU A 116 14.76 15.87 2.00
C LEU A 116 14.39 14.84 3.04
N ARG A 117 14.86 15.01 4.28
CA ARG A 117 14.55 14.12 5.39
C ARG A 117 13.05 13.96 5.63
N PHE A 118 12.29 15.04 5.56
CA PHE A 118 10.85 15.00 5.72
C PHE A 118 10.18 14.23 4.57
N ARG A 119 10.63 14.43 3.32
CA ARG A 119 10.12 13.69 2.16
C ARG A 119 10.43 12.19 2.24
N LEU A 120 11.61 11.82 2.74
CA LEU A 120 11.96 10.42 3.00
C LEU A 120 11.09 9.80 4.10
N MET A 121 10.80 10.55 5.17
CA MET A 121 9.87 10.10 6.22
C MET A 121 8.44 9.91 5.69
N LEU A 122 7.98 10.77 4.77
CA LEU A 122 6.70 10.57 4.09
C LEU A 122 6.72 9.33 3.19
N LEU A 123 7.84 9.07 2.49
CA LEU A 123 7.99 7.84 1.72
C LEU A 123 7.89 6.61 2.63
N ALA A 124 8.59 6.62 3.77
CA ALA A 124 8.46 5.56 4.76
C ALA A 124 7.01 5.36 5.21
N ASN A 125 6.30 6.45 5.52
CA ASN A 125 4.89 6.41 5.90
C ASN A 125 4.01 5.77 4.81
N VAL A 126 4.22 6.13 3.54
CA VAL A 126 3.52 5.56 2.38
C VAL A 126 3.77 4.05 2.27
N LEU A 127 5.03 3.62 2.35
CA LEU A 127 5.41 2.21 2.24
C LEU A 127 4.82 1.37 3.37
N LEU A 128 4.85 1.88 4.60
CA LEU A 128 4.24 1.23 5.76
C LEU A 128 2.72 1.15 5.63
N TYR A 129 2.08 2.25 5.25
CA TYR A 129 0.63 2.31 5.11
C TYR A 129 0.10 1.29 4.10
N VAL A 130 0.74 1.20 2.93
CA VAL A 130 0.33 0.27 1.85
C VAL A 130 0.32 -1.18 2.33
N VAL A 131 1.32 -1.58 3.11
CA VAL A 131 1.42 -2.97 3.58
C VAL A 131 0.48 -3.22 4.75
N LEU A 132 0.40 -2.29 5.71
CA LEU A 132 -0.40 -2.47 6.92
C LEU A 132 -1.92 -2.42 6.66
N PHE A 133 -2.36 -1.62 5.68
CA PHE A 133 -3.79 -1.41 5.38
C PHE A 133 -4.24 -2.06 4.06
N SER A 134 -3.51 -3.08 3.58
CA SER A 134 -3.91 -3.85 2.41
C SER A 134 -4.51 -5.19 2.81
N THR A 135 -5.66 -5.52 2.24
CA THR A 135 -6.31 -6.84 2.39
C THR A 135 -5.57 -7.96 1.65
N GLY A 136 -4.71 -7.62 0.69
CA GLY A 136 -3.91 -8.56 -0.09
C GLY A 136 -2.43 -8.57 0.30
N SER A 137 -2.11 -8.26 1.56
CA SER A 137 -0.73 -8.25 2.05
C SER A 137 -0.23 -9.69 2.22
N GLU A 138 0.68 -10.07 1.36
CA GLU A 138 1.39 -11.36 1.37
C GLU A 138 2.81 -11.17 1.96
N ALA A 139 3.50 -12.25 2.28
CA ALA A 139 4.86 -12.22 2.81
C ALA A 139 5.83 -11.40 1.92
N SER A 140 5.65 -11.44 0.61
CA SER A 140 6.40 -10.60 -0.36
C SER A 140 6.24 -9.09 -0.13
N GLY A 141 5.11 -8.65 0.43
CA GLY A 141 4.84 -7.25 0.77
C GLY A 141 5.74 -6.72 1.90
N TYR A 142 6.23 -7.59 2.77
CA TYR A 142 7.11 -7.21 3.88
C TYR A 142 8.46 -6.67 3.44
N ILE A 143 8.94 -6.99 2.25
CA ILE A 143 10.14 -6.37 1.67
C ILE A 143 9.91 -4.85 1.55
N THR A 144 8.74 -4.46 1.05
CA THR A 144 8.35 -3.04 0.93
C THR A 144 8.23 -2.37 2.31
N LEU A 145 7.66 -3.08 3.29
CA LEU A 145 7.58 -2.62 4.68
C LEU A 145 8.98 -2.39 5.26
N MET A 146 9.91 -3.33 5.08
CA MET A 146 11.28 -3.22 5.59
C MET A 146 12.04 -2.04 4.98
N ILE A 147 11.83 -1.74 3.70
CA ILE A 147 12.38 -0.53 3.08
C ILE A 147 11.85 0.72 3.81
N GLY A 148 10.54 0.77 4.09
CA GLY A 148 9.92 1.85 4.86
C GLY A 148 10.51 1.99 6.27
N VAL A 149 10.66 0.88 6.99
CA VAL A 149 11.26 0.85 8.34
C VAL A 149 12.73 1.29 8.31
N ALA A 150 13.51 0.85 7.30
CA ALA A 150 14.90 1.25 7.14
C ALA A 150 15.03 2.76 6.90
N ILE A 151 14.21 3.33 6.01
CA ILE A 151 14.17 4.77 5.76
C ILE A 151 13.80 5.52 7.05
N TRP A 152 12.77 5.05 7.76
CA TRP A 152 12.38 5.64 9.05
C TRP A 152 13.52 5.61 10.05
N TYR A 153 14.23 4.48 10.18
CA TYR A 153 15.34 4.33 11.11
C TYR A 153 16.50 5.29 10.80
N ILE A 154 16.90 5.38 9.51
CA ILE A 154 17.97 6.27 9.07
C ILE A 154 17.57 7.75 9.27
N CYS A 155 16.32 8.09 9.01
CA CYS A 155 15.80 9.45 9.13
C CYS A 155 15.37 9.82 10.56
N SER A 156 15.37 8.90 11.51
CA SER A 156 14.97 9.18 12.90
C SER A 156 15.94 10.09 13.64
N PRO A 157 15.45 10.97 14.55
CA PRO A 157 16.31 11.81 15.37
C PRO A 157 17.23 10.97 16.27
N SER A 158 18.44 11.48 16.52
CA SER A 158 19.44 10.81 17.37
C SER A 158 19.04 10.69 18.84
N VAL A 159 18.07 11.48 19.29
CA VAL A 159 17.63 11.53 20.71
C VAL A 159 17.11 10.17 21.21
N HIS A 160 16.48 9.37 20.35
CA HIS A 160 15.91 8.07 20.71
C HIS A 160 16.64 6.90 20.06
N LYS A 161 17.95 7.04 19.78
CA LYS A 161 18.72 6.00 19.04
C LYS A 161 18.59 4.60 19.61
N ARG A 162 18.62 4.44 20.94
CA ARG A 162 18.53 3.13 21.58
C ARG A 162 17.17 2.49 21.33
N TYR A 163 16.09 3.22 21.59
CA TYR A 163 14.72 2.75 21.37
C TYR A 163 14.44 2.45 19.87
N ASN A 164 14.84 3.35 18.97
CA ASN A 164 14.69 3.16 17.53
C ASN A 164 15.46 1.94 17.02
N ARG A 165 16.63 1.65 17.62
CA ARG A 165 17.41 0.45 17.30
C ARG A 165 16.67 -0.81 17.73
N TYR A 166 16.11 -0.86 18.92
CA TYR A 166 15.30 -2.01 19.38
C TYR A 166 14.11 -2.24 18.46
N LEU A 167 13.36 -1.20 18.14
CA LEU A 167 12.22 -1.32 17.23
C LEU A 167 12.65 -1.83 15.84
N PHE A 168 13.75 -1.32 15.29
CA PHE A 168 14.26 -1.75 14.00
C PHE A 168 14.62 -3.25 14.01
N PHE A 169 15.40 -3.69 14.98
CA PHE A 169 15.80 -5.11 15.05
C PHE A 169 14.62 -6.02 15.38
N THR A 170 13.71 -5.61 16.26
CA THR A 170 12.49 -6.36 16.53
C THR A 170 11.66 -6.55 15.26
N THR A 171 11.45 -5.48 14.50
CA THR A 171 10.72 -5.56 13.23
C THR A 171 11.44 -6.46 12.23
N LEU A 172 12.77 -6.35 12.12
CA LEU A 172 13.58 -7.19 11.23
C LEU A 172 13.42 -8.68 11.59
N ILE A 173 13.48 -9.04 12.86
CA ILE A 173 13.32 -10.43 13.33
C ILE A 173 11.91 -10.93 12.99
N PHE A 174 10.87 -10.17 13.32
CA PHE A 174 9.50 -10.58 13.03
C PHE A 174 9.26 -10.73 11.52
N VAL A 175 9.76 -9.81 10.70
CA VAL A 175 9.61 -9.91 9.24
C VAL A 175 10.40 -11.10 8.69
N ALA A 176 11.62 -11.35 9.17
CA ALA A 176 12.40 -12.51 8.76
C ALA A 176 11.71 -13.83 9.14
N LEU A 177 11.14 -13.92 10.34
CA LEU A 177 10.40 -15.11 10.78
C LEU A 177 9.08 -15.30 10.01
N CYS A 178 8.36 -14.22 9.69
CA CYS A 178 7.12 -14.32 8.89
C CYS A 178 7.37 -14.69 7.44
N SER A 179 8.56 -14.46 6.90
CA SER A 179 8.92 -14.80 5.51
C SER A 179 9.36 -16.25 5.35
N THR A 180 9.70 -16.92 6.43
CA THR A 180 9.96 -18.36 6.44
C THR A 180 8.62 -19.09 6.60
N GLU A 181 8.18 -19.77 5.56
CA GLU A 181 7.08 -20.73 5.62
C GLU A 181 7.55 -21.93 6.47
N LEU A 182 7.60 -21.76 7.80
CA LEU A 182 7.81 -22.81 8.79
C LEU A 182 6.45 -23.35 9.24
#